data_2cfaf7d79c4a1dcd1d8b420bde639de7
#
_entry.id   2cfaf7d79c4a1dcd1d8b420bde639de7
#
_cell.length_a   1.000
_cell.length_b   1.000
_cell.length_c   1.000
_cell.angle_alpha   90.00
_cell.angle_beta   90.00
_cell.angle_gamma   90.00
#
_symmetry.space_group_name_H-M   'P 1'
#
loop_
_entity.id
_entity.type
_entity.pdbx_description
1 polymer ?
#
loop_
_entity_poly.entity_id
_entity_poly.type
_entity_poly.pdbx_seq_one_letter_code
_entity_poly.pdbx_strand_id
1 'polypeptide(L)'
;CIVNVEFFLFKHHEFWHPRIFEMPYYLYLGWQCLLKGVGIKTLAKANYCLDHGEIGLGSKYATQQAFDPSYFLPTTLIKGECSVVEKRAQIDAFAQMHDYPLILKSDVGCVGKGIRKIHSSEDVDKVMPLLIGDYILQQFTPYNYECGIFFVRQQGVGCDAGRVTGINRKHFPAVIGNGRDSI
;
A
#
# COMPACT_ATOMS: atom_id res chain seq x y z
N CYS A 1 8.08 -32.55 -16.67
CA CYS A 1 9.25 -31.85 -16.11
C CYS A 1 8.95 -31.52 -14.66
N ILE A 2 9.56 -32.27 -13.73
CA ILE A 2 9.56 -31.90 -12.32
C ILE A 2 10.60 -30.79 -12.21
N VAL A 3 10.14 -29.55 -12.33
CA VAL A 3 10.97 -28.39 -11.93
C VAL A 3 11.19 -28.58 -10.42
N ASN A 4 12.43 -28.61 -9.99
CA ASN A 4 12.81 -28.79 -8.61
C ASN A 4 12.27 -27.59 -7.81
N VAL A 5 11.06 -27.71 -7.27
CA VAL A 5 10.28 -26.64 -6.60
C VAL A 5 11.07 -26.05 -5.45
N GLU A 6 11.89 -26.88 -4.76
CA GLU A 6 12.76 -26.42 -3.67
C GLU A 6 13.80 -25.41 -4.16
N PHE A 7 14.42 -25.68 -5.31
CA PHE A 7 15.45 -24.77 -5.85
C PHE A 7 14.86 -23.48 -6.44
N PHE A 8 13.60 -23.55 -6.92
CA PHE A 8 12.87 -22.39 -7.38
C PHE A 8 12.54 -21.44 -6.23
N LEU A 9 12.07 -21.94 -5.10
CA LEU A 9 11.75 -21.13 -3.92
C LEU A 9 12.98 -20.40 -3.36
N PHE A 10 14.14 -21.01 -3.34
CA PHE A 10 15.37 -20.35 -2.87
C PHE A 10 15.83 -19.20 -3.78
N LYS A 11 15.62 -19.30 -5.09
CA LYS A 11 15.99 -18.26 -6.06
C LYS A 11 14.96 -17.13 -6.14
N HIS A 12 13.71 -17.40 -5.78
CA HIS A 12 12.59 -16.50 -5.94
C HIS A 12 11.97 -16.16 -4.58
N HIS A 13 12.80 -15.57 -3.71
CA HIS A 13 12.39 -15.14 -2.36
C HIS A 13 11.24 -14.12 -2.37
N GLU A 14 11.02 -13.44 -3.48
CA GLU A 14 9.89 -12.54 -3.71
C GLU A 14 8.51 -13.24 -3.59
N PHE A 15 8.47 -14.56 -3.76
CA PHE A 15 7.26 -15.37 -3.57
C PHE A 15 7.12 -15.95 -2.17
N TRP A 16 8.07 -15.71 -1.27
CA TRP A 16 7.97 -16.18 0.09
C TRP A 16 6.81 -15.50 0.82
N HIS A 17 6.21 -16.24 1.73
CA HIS A 17 5.21 -15.62 2.59
C HIS A 17 5.85 -14.47 3.38
N PRO A 18 5.24 -13.26 3.43
CA PRO A 18 5.83 -12.09 4.07
C PRO A 18 6.36 -12.35 5.47
N ARG A 19 5.66 -13.13 6.30
CA ARG A 19 6.09 -13.49 7.66
C ARG A 19 7.41 -14.26 7.71
N ILE A 20 7.69 -15.09 6.69
CA ILE A 20 8.95 -15.84 6.60
C ILE A 20 10.07 -14.92 6.14
N PHE A 21 9.77 -14.10 5.14
CA PHE A 21 10.74 -13.15 4.57
C PHE A 21 11.16 -12.08 5.60
N GLU A 22 10.22 -11.60 6.40
CA GLU A 22 10.45 -10.54 7.39
C GLU A 22 10.97 -11.07 8.73
N MET A 23 10.89 -12.36 9.01
CA MET A 23 11.27 -12.95 10.30
C MET A 23 12.72 -12.58 10.72
N PRO A 24 13.75 -12.66 9.86
CA PRO A 24 15.11 -12.28 10.26
C PRO A 24 15.20 -10.80 10.70
N TYR A 25 14.44 -9.93 10.07
CA TYR A 25 14.36 -8.51 10.41
C TYR A 25 13.75 -8.31 11.80
N TYR A 26 12.63 -8.97 12.12
CA TYR A 26 12.01 -8.85 13.44
C TYR A 26 12.88 -9.44 14.56
N LEU A 27 13.58 -10.55 14.29
CA LEU A 27 14.56 -11.12 15.23
C LEU A 27 15.71 -10.15 15.50
N TYR A 28 16.23 -9.52 14.45
CA TYR A 28 17.28 -8.51 14.59
C TYR A 28 16.79 -7.29 15.38
N LEU A 29 15.59 -6.79 15.11
CA LEU A 29 15.01 -5.68 15.87
C LEU A 29 14.83 -6.03 17.34
N GLY A 30 14.30 -7.21 17.66
CA GLY A 30 14.15 -7.70 19.02
C GLY A 30 15.50 -7.76 19.74
N TRP A 31 16.51 -8.29 19.07
CA TRP A 31 17.89 -8.32 19.58
C TRP A 31 18.44 -6.92 19.86
N GLN A 32 18.25 -5.96 18.95
CA GLN A 32 18.68 -4.57 19.17
C GLN A 32 17.94 -3.91 20.34
N CYS A 33 16.66 -4.17 20.51
CA CYS A 33 15.89 -3.68 21.66
C CYS A 33 16.45 -4.21 22.97
N LEU A 34 16.78 -5.51 23.03
CA LEU A 34 17.40 -6.13 24.21
C LEU A 34 18.78 -5.51 24.51
N LEU A 35 19.65 -5.40 23.53
CA LEU A 35 21.00 -4.84 23.72
C LEU A 35 20.97 -3.38 24.20
N LYS A 36 19.96 -2.62 23.76
CA LYS A 36 19.83 -1.19 24.12
C LYS A 36 18.94 -0.96 25.34
N GLY A 37 18.38 -2.01 25.93
CA GLY A 37 17.48 -1.89 27.09
C GLY A 37 16.20 -1.09 26.80
N VAL A 38 15.72 -1.10 25.54
CA VAL A 38 14.52 -0.36 25.13
C VAL A 38 13.37 -1.31 24.78
N GLY A 39 12.15 -0.90 25.09
CA GLY A 39 10.97 -1.66 24.70
C GLY A 39 10.65 -1.53 23.21
N ILE A 40 10.03 -2.54 22.63
CA ILE A 40 9.64 -2.58 21.21
C ILE A 40 8.76 -1.38 20.81
N LYS A 41 7.95 -0.85 21.72
CA LYS A 41 7.15 0.36 21.50
C LYS A 41 8.00 1.60 21.15
N THR A 42 9.29 1.59 21.46
CA THR A 42 10.21 2.68 21.10
C THR A 42 10.40 2.77 19.58
N LEU A 43 10.21 1.67 18.85
CA LEU A 43 10.30 1.66 17.40
C LEU A 43 9.22 2.54 16.75
N ALA A 44 8.04 2.66 17.37
CA ALA A 44 6.97 3.53 16.89
C ALA A 44 7.38 5.01 16.85
N LYS A 45 8.37 5.42 17.68
CA LYS A 45 8.87 6.79 17.68
C LYS A 45 9.64 7.17 16.42
N ALA A 46 10.05 6.20 15.59
CA ALA A 46 10.72 6.48 14.32
C ALA A 46 9.80 7.24 13.36
N ASN A 47 8.49 6.97 13.41
CA ASN A 47 7.47 7.61 12.59
C ASN A 47 6.36 8.17 13.50
N TYR A 48 6.70 9.08 14.39
CA TYR A 48 5.81 9.56 15.46
C TYR A 48 4.52 10.25 14.97
N CYS A 49 4.48 10.69 13.70
CA CYS A 49 3.30 11.28 13.08
C CYS A 49 2.31 10.23 12.56
N LEU A 50 2.71 8.96 12.54
CA LEU A 50 1.88 7.87 12.02
C LEU A 50 1.35 7.03 13.18
N ASP A 51 0.16 6.50 13.00
CA ASP A 51 -0.49 5.67 14.01
C ASP A 51 0.36 4.42 14.31
N HIS A 52 0.71 4.23 15.57
CA HIS A 52 1.66 3.19 16.02
C HIS A 52 3.01 3.18 15.26
N GLY A 53 3.42 4.31 14.63
CA GLY A 53 4.62 4.41 13.80
C GLY A 53 4.55 3.56 12.54
N GLU A 54 3.37 3.13 12.12
CA GLU A 54 3.12 2.15 11.05
C GLU A 54 3.88 0.83 11.22
N ILE A 55 4.11 0.41 12.46
CA ILE A 55 4.60 -0.94 12.73
C ILE A 55 3.43 -1.90 12.54
N GLY A 56 3.30 -2.44 11.34
CA GLY A 56 2.20 -3.30 10.92
C GLY A 56 1.36 -2.69 9.82
N LEU A 57 0.06 -3.01 9.80
CA LEU A 57 -0.88 -2.48 8.81
C LEU A 57 -1.56 -1.23 9.35
N GLY A 58 -1.25 -0.09 8.78
CA GLY A 58 -1.90 1.18 9.06
C GLY A 58 -2.94 1.58 8.02
N SER A 59 -3.73 2.62 8.34
CA SER A 59 -4.63 3.27 7.40
C SER A 59 -3.83 4.12 6.40
N LYS A 60 -3.96 3.79 5.12
CA LYS A 60 -3.34 4.56 4.03
C LYS A 60 -3.90 5.97 3.94
N TYR A 61 -5.21 6.11 4.22
CA TYR A 61 -5.85 7.41 4.21
C TYR A 61 -5.34 8.29 5.35
N ALA A 62 -5.26 7.76 6.58
CA ALA A 62 -4.71 8.49 7.72
C ALA A 62 -3.25 8.91 7.48
N THR A 63 -2.44 8.02 6.89
CA THR A 63 -1.07 8.32 6.50
C THR A 63 -1.01 9.48 5.51
N GLN A 64 -1.87 9.50 4.47
CA GLN A 64 -1.92 10.61 3.52
C GLN A 64 -2.29 11.94 4.18
N GLN A 65 -3.19 11.93 5.17
CA GLN A 65 -3.59 13.14 5.90
C GLN A 65 -2.47 13.75 6.75
N ALA A 66 -1.42 12.99 7.05
CA ALA A 66 -0.25 13.49 7.78
C ALA A 66 0.72 14.32 6.91
N PHE A 67 0.48 14.39 5.60
CA PHE A 67 1.33 15.08 4.63
C PHE A 67 0.57 16.17 3.88
N ASP A 68 1.31 17.04 3.18
CA ASP A 68 0.72 18.06 2.32
C ASP A 68 -0.09 17.39 1.19
N PRO A 69 -1.37 17.75 1.01
CA PRO A 69 -2.23 17.17 -0.02
C PRO A 69 -1.69 17.32 -1.45
N SER A 70 -0.85 18.31 -1.72
CA SER A 70 -0.27 18.54 -3.05
C SER A 70 0.63 17.39 -3.54
N TYR A 71 1.11 16.53 -2.64
CA TYR A 71 1.91 15.36 -2.98
C TYR A 71 1.09 14.14 -3.37
N PHE A 72 -0.24 14.21 -3.24
CA PHE A 72 -1.11 13.08 -3.49
C PHE A 72 -2.12 13.36 -4.60
N LEU A 73 -2.48 12.31 -5.31
CA LEU A 73 -3.64 12.36 -6.19
C LEU A 73 -4.92 12.58 -5.37
N PRO A 74 -5.95 13.23 -5.93
CA PRO A 74 -7.25 13.34 -5.31
C PRO A 74 -7.70 12.00 -4.75
N THR A 75 -8.09 11.99 -3.49
CA THR A 75 -8.38 10.77 -2.73
C THR A 75 -9.51 11.02 -1.74
N THR A 76 -10.43 10.09 -1.62
CA THR A 76 -11.48 10.11 -0.59
C THR A 76 -11.60 8.76 0.12
N LEU A 77 -12.07 8.77 1.36
CA LEU A 77 -12.32 7.59 2.17
C LEU A 77 -13.79 7.21 2.09
N ILE A 78 -14.07 5.99 1.68
CA ILE A 78 -15.38 5.36 1.72
C ILE A 78 -15.43 4.47 2.96
N LYS A 79 -16.14 4.91 4.00
CA LYS A 79 -16.20 4.19 5.26
C LYS A 79 -17.07 2.94 5.16
N GLY A 80 -16.62 1.86 5.77
CA GLY A 80 -17.33 0.58 5.82
C GLY A 80 -18.69 0.66 6.51
N GLU A 81 -18.82 1.52 7.52
CA GLU A 81 -20.05 1.75 8.30
C GLU A 81 -21.17 2.47 7.54
N CYS A 82 -20.82 3.19 6.45
CA CYS A 82 -21.82 3.89 5.63
C CYS A 82 -22.76 2.89 4.95
N SER A 83 -24.01 3.30 4.79
CA SER A 83 -25.00 2.53 4.01
C SER A 83 -24.57 2.40 2.54
N VAL A 84 -25.16 1.42 1.84
CA VAL A 84 -24.91 1.22 0.41
C VAL A 84 -25.24 2.48 -0.41
N VAL A 85 -26.31 3.17 -0.05
CA VAL A 85 -26.75 4.40 -0.72
C VAL A 85 -25.74 5.53 -0.52
N GLU A 86 -25.24 5.71 0.70
CA GLU A 86 -24.25 6.74 1.01
C GLU A 86 -22.90 6.45 0.32
N LYS A 87 -22.44 5.19 0.35
CA LYS A 87 -21.22 4.79 -0.37
C LYS A 87 -21.36 5.09 -1.87
N ARG A 88 -22.48 4.73 -2.46
CA ARG A 88 -22.76 5.01 -3.87
C ARG A 88 -22.70 6.50 -4.16
N ALA A 89 -23.41 7.31 -3.37
CA ALA A 89 -23.44 8.76 -3.56
C ALA A 89 -22.04 9.39 -3.45
N GLN A 90 -21.20 8.92 -2.50
CA GLN A 90 -19.83 9.39 -2.36
C GLN A 90 -18.97 9.03 -3.59
N ILE A 91 -19.11 7.81 -4.13
CA ILE A 91 -18.38 7.38 -5.31
C ILE A 91 -18.82 8.18 -6.53
N ASP A 92 -20.10 8.37 -6.73
CA ASP A 92 -20.65 9.13 -7.87
C ASP A 92 -20.21 10.60 -7.80
N ALA A 93 -20.27 11.23 -6.62
CA ALA A 93 -19.81 12.60 -6.43
C ALA A 93 -18.30 12.73 -6.74
N PHE A 94 -17.49 11.78 -6.31
CA PHE A 94 -16.05 11.77 -6.60
C PHE A 94 -15.78 11.56 -8.10
N ALA A 95 -16.54 10.67 -8.76
CA ALA A 95 -16.41 10.43 -10.20
C ALA A 95 -16.81 11.66 -11.03
N GLN A 96 -17.81 12.44 -10.58
CA GLN A 96 -18.18 13.70 -11.24
C GLN A 96 -17.08 14.75 -11.19
N MET A 97 -16.27 14.76 -10.13
CA MET A 97 -15.18 15.74 -9.97
C MET A 97 -13.88 15.33 -10.66
N HIS A 98 -13.61 14.05 -10.77
CA HIS A 98 -12.28 13.55 -11.16
C HIS A 98 -12.28 12.62 -12.36
N ASP A 99 -13.45 12.38 -12.96
CA ASP A 99 -13.66 11.49 -14.10
C ASP A 99 -13.20 10.03 -13.87
N TYR A 100 -13.67 9.14 -14.73
CA TYR A 100 -13.17 7.77 -14.80
C TYR A 100 -11.91 7.70 -15.68
N PRO A 101 -11.01 6.73 -15.46
CA PRO A 101 -11.07 5.66 -14.48
C PRO A 101 -10.63 6.09 -13.08
N LEU A 102 -11.17 5.41 -12.09
CA LEU A 102 -10.81 5.57 -10.68
C LEU A 102 -10.17 4.29 -10.13
N ILE A 103 -9.40 4.42 -9.07
CA ILE A 103 -8.84 3.29 -8.32
C ILE A 103 -9.54 3.15 -6.99
N LEU A 104 -10.09 1.97 -6.76
CA LEU A 104 -10.65 1.56 -5.48
C LEU A 104 -9.69 0.55 -4.82
N LYS A 105 -9.31 0.79 -3.57
CA LYS A 105 -8.41 -0.09 -2.80
C LYS A 105 -8.80 -0.09 -1.33
N SER A 106 -8.59 -1.21 -0.62
CA SER A 106 -8.81 -1.24 0.83
C SER A 106 -7.90 -0.23 1.53
N ASP A 107 -8.43 0.47 2.54
CA ASP A 107 -7.66 1.42 3.33
C ASP A 107 -6.55 0.71 4.09
N VAL A 108 -6.88 -0.38 4.78
CA VAL A 108 -5.90 -1.24 5.44
C VAL A 108 -5.63 -2.47 4.59
N GLY A 109 -4.37 -2.77 4.32
CA GLY A 109 -3.96 -3.93 3.52
C GLY A 109 -2.64 -3.72 2.80
N CYS A 110 -2.08 -4.79 2.23
CA CYS A 110 -0.79 -4.77 1.56
C CYS A 110 -0.79 -5.62 0.27
N VAL A 111 0.33 -5.56 -0.46
CA VAL A 111 0.63 -6.39 -1.64
C VAL A 111 -0.41 -6.28 -2.76
N GLY A 112 -1.06 -5.11 -2.90
CA GLY A 112 -1.99 -4.86 -4.00
C GLY A 112 -3.28 -5.68 -3.98
N LYS A 113 -3.55 -6.45 -2.92
CA LYS A 113 -4.78 -7.23 -2.81
C LYS A 113 -6.01 -6.32 -2.75
N GLY A 114 -7.01 -6.64 -3.56
CA GLY A 114 -8.28 -5.90 -3.56
C GLY A 114 -8.25 -4.55 -4.29
N ILE A 115 -7.18 -4.22 -5.02
CA ILE A 115 -7.16 -3.05 -5.88
C ILE A 115 -8.05 -3.31 -7.11
N ARG A 116 -8.94 -2.37 -7.40
CA ARG A 116 -9.84 -2.43 -8.55
C ARG A 116 -9.80 -1.13 -9.32
N LYS A 117 -9.70 -1.22 -10.62
CA LYS A 117 -9.86 -0.09 -11.53
C LYS A 117 -11.31 -0.02 -11.96
N ILE A 118 -11.93 1.12 -11.74
CA ILE A 118 -13.34 1.41 -12.02
C ILE A 118 -13.38 2.28 -13.26
N HIS A 119 -13.99 1.79 -14.33
CA HIS A 119 -14.03 2.50 -15.61
C HIS A 119 -15.36 3.21 -15.87
N SER A 120 -16.40 2.83 -15.15
CA SER A 120 -17.75 3.37 -15.36
C SER A 120 -18.63 3.20 -14.13
N SER A 121 -19.81 3.77 -14.18
CA SER A 121 -20.87 3.63 -13.17
C SER A 121 -21.31 2.16 -13.00
N GLU A 122 -21.35 1.39 -14.09
CA GLU A 122 -21.69 -0.04 -14.06
C GLU A 122 -20.62 -0.87 -13.30
N ASP A 123 -19.37 -0.46 -13.37
CA ASP A 123 -18.33 -1.11 -12.58
C ASP A 123 -18.48 -0.81 -11.09
N VAL A 124 -18.98 0.38 -10.73
CA VAL A 124 -19.33 0.70 -9.35
C VAL A 124 -20.38 -0.28 -8.83
N ASP A 125 -21.43 -0.57 -9.60
CA ASP A 125 -22.48 -1.51 -9.19
C ASP A 125 -21.95 -2.92 -8.91
N LYS A 126 -20.97 -3.36 -9.69
CA LYS A 126 -20.33 -4.69 -9.50
C LYS A 126 -19.48 -4.75 -8.23
N VAL A 127 -18.86 -3.64 -7.83
CA VAL A 127 -17.97 -3.63 -6.66
C VAL A 127 -18.69 -3.31 -5.36
N MET A 128 -19.84 -2.65 -5.40
CA MET A 128 -20.62 -2.26 -4.22
C MET A 128 -20.83 -3.39 -3.21
N PRO A 129 -21.21 -4.63 -3.60
CA PRO A 129 -21.41 -5.73 -2.65
C PRO A 129 -20.12 -6.17 -1.94
N LEU A 130 -18.95 -5.79 -2.47
CA LEU A 130 -17.64 -6.18 -1.95
C LEU A 130 -17.07 -5.17 -0.94
N LEU A 131 -17.70 -4.01 -0.77
CA LEU A 131 -17.24 -2.93 0.11
C LEU A 131 -17.65 -3.18 1.57
N ILE A 132 -17.02 -4.18 2.20
CA ILE A 132 -17.35 -4.56 3.59
C ILE A 132 -16.65 -3.66 4.61
N GLY A 133 -15.41 -3.24 4.34
CA GLY A 133 -14.61 -2.37 5.23
C GLY A 133 -14.40 -0.97 4.65
N ASP A 134 -13.39 -0.29 5.17
CA ASP A 134 -12.98 1.03 4.69
C ASP A 134 -12.17 0.90 3.40
N TYR A 135 -12.54 1.72 2.42
CA TYR A 135 -11.89 1.78 1.12
C TYR A 135 -11.45 3.20 0.78
N ILE A 136 -10.35 3.29 0.07
CA ILE A 136 -9.89 4.52 -0.55
C ILE A 136 -10.32 4.52 -2.01
N LEU A 137 -10.98 5.58 -2.42
CA LEU A 137 -11.22 5.91 -3.82
C LEU A 137 -10.25 7.00 -4.24
N GLN A 138 -9.51 6.80 -5.31
CA GLN A 138 -8.45 7.68 -5.77
C GLN A 138 -8.50 7.85 -7.27
N GLN A 139 -8.14 9.04 -7.76
CA GLN A 139 -7.96 9.28 -9.18
C GLN A 139 -6.90 8.35 -9.76
N PHE A 140 -7.15 7.81 -10.95
CA PHE A 140 -6.17 6.99 -11.65
C PHE A 140 -5.11 7.88 -12.32
N THR A 141 -3.87 7.42 -12.25
CA THR A 141 -2.77 8.02 -13.00
C THR A 141 -2.30 7.07 -14.10
N PRO A 142 -2.13 7.56 -15.33
CA PRO A 142 -1.70 6.73 -16.46
C PRO A 142 -0.19 6.50 -16.54
N TYR A 143 0.57 6.94 -15.52
CA TYR A 143 2.02 6.79 -15.55
C TYR A 143 2.43 5.32 -15.51
N ASN A 144 3.35 4.97 -16.42
CA ASN A 144 3.87 3.61 -16.57
C ASN A 144 5.08 3.33 -15.64
N TYR A 145 5.52 4.31 -14.89
CA TYR A 145 6.67 4.19 -14.00
C TYR A 145 6.24 4.47 -12.56
N GLU A 146 6.64 3.58 -11.67
CA GLU A 146 6.47 3.72 -10.24
C GLU A 146 7.83 3.50 -9.58
N CYS A 147 8.21 4.38 -8.67
CA CYS A 147 9.39 4.22 -7.84
C CYS A 147 9.05 4.46 -6.37
N GLY A 148 9.74 3.76 -5.48
CA GLY A 148 9.75 4.03 -4.06
C GLY A 148 10.99 4.80 -3.67
N ILE A 149 10.85 5.82 -2.85
CA ILE A 149 11.96 6.62 -2.35
C ILE A 149 12.08 6.39 -0.85
N PHE A 150 13.24 5.90 -0.41
CA PHE A 150 13.55 5.73 1.01
C PHE A 150 14.26 6.97 1.53
N PHE A 151 13.61 7.67 2.42
CA PHE A 151 14.14 8.87 3.04
C PHE A 151 14.33 8.65 4.55
N VAL A 152 15.47 9.06 5.06
CA VAL A 152 15.78 8.99 6.50
C VAL A 152 16.09 10.39 7.00
N ARG A 153 15.34 10.81 8.04
CA ARG A 153 15.63 12.05 8.76
C ARG A 153 16.81 11.82 9.70
N GLN A 154 17.79 12.71 9.71
CA GLN A 154 18.93 12.66 10.64
C GLN A 154 18.66 13.52 11.87
N GLN A 155 18.89 12.95 13.06
CA GLN A 155 18.88 13.72 14.31
C GLN A 155 20.09 14.67 14.39
N GLY A 156 19.88 15.88 14.91
CA GLY A 156 20.97 16.82 15.27
C GLY A 156 21.38 17.81 14.20
N VAL A 157 20.80 17.78 13.01
CA VAL A 157 21.13 18.72 11.91
C VAL A 157 19.84 19.35 11.43
N GLY A 158 19.28 20.30 12.18
CA GLY A 158 18.06 21.02 11.84
C GLY A 158 16.83 20.13 11.53
N CYS A 159 15.62 20.64 11.65
CA CYS A 159 14.40 19.88 11.41
C CYS A 159 14.21 19.40 9.95
N ASP A 160 14.96 19.99 9.01
CA ASP A 160 14.84 19.71 7.56
C ASP A 160 15.97 18.81 7.02
N ALA A 161 16.87 18.34 7.88
CA ALA A 161 17.98 17.50 7.45
C ALA A 161 17.57 16.04 7.35
N GLY A 162 17.68 15.51 6.15
CA GLY A 162 17.48 14.11 5.85
C GLY A 162 18.21 13.73 4.57
N ARG A 163 18.23 12.44 4.27
CA ARG A 163 18.82 11.93 3.04
C ARG A 163 17.99 10.82 2.42
N VAL A 164 17.98 10.79 1.11
CA VAL A 164 17.52 9.63 0.36
C VAL A 164 18.56 8.52 0.52
N THR A 165 18.14 7.39 1.05
CA THR A 165 18.99 6.21 1.31
C THR A 165 18.83 5.13 0.26
N GLY A 166 17.75 5.19 -0.52
CA GLY A 166 17.51 4.25 -1.58
C GLY A 166 16.37 4.70 -2.49
N ILE A 167 16.43 4.25 -3.72
CA ILE A 167 15.35 4.38 -4.71
C ILE A 167 15.15 2.99 -5.31
N ASN A 168 13.92 2.48 -5.26
CA ASN A 168 13.55 1.26 -5.96
C ASN A 168 12.63 1.59 -7.14
N ARG A 169 12.80 0.90 -8.24
CA ARG A 169 11.89 0.94 -9.38
C ARG A 169 10.98 -0.28 -9.32
N LYS A 170 9.68 -0.05 -9.42
CA LYS A 170 8.71 -1.13 -9.51
C LYS A 170 8.64 -1.63 -10.95
N HIS A 171 8.80 -2.92 -11.13
CA HIS A 171 8.57 -3.59 -12.38
C HIS A 171 7.19 -4.24 -12.35
N PHE A 172 6.34 -3.88 -13.30
CA PHE A 172 5.04 -4.53 -13.46
C PHE A 172 5.25 -5.79 -14.29
N PRO A 173 4.93 -6.99 -13.75
CA PRO A 173 5.03 -8.21 -14.52
C PRO A 173 4.04 -8.16 -15.69
N ALA A 174 4.51 -8.57 -16.85
CA ALA A 174 3.69 -8.72 -18.03
C ALA A 174 3.67 -10.19 -18.45
N VAL A 175 2.49 -10.70 -18.79
CA VAL A 175 2.32 -12.03 -19.35
C VAL A 175 1.94 -11.87 -20.81
N ILE A 176 2.73 -12.48 -21.68
CA ILE A 176 2.42 -12.51 -23.12
C ILE A 176 1.66 -13.79 -23.38
N GLY A 177 0.40 -13.67 -23.80
CA GLY A 177 -0.44 -14.80 -24.15
C GLY A 177 0.11 -15.52 -25.41
N ASN A 178 0.09 -16.84 -25.39
CA ASN A 178 0.46 -17.67 -26.54
C ASN A 178 -0.73 -17.93 -27.51
N GLY A 179 -1.90 -17.35 -27.23
CA GLY A 179 -3.12 -17.50 -28.01
C GLY A 179 -3.84 -18.86 -27.85
N ARG A 180 -3.40 -19.71 -26.90
CA ARG A 180 -3.96 -21.06 -26.68
C ARG A 180 -4.42 -21.28 -25.25
N ASP A 181 -3.67 -20.78 -24.27
CA ASP A 181 -3.93 -21.02 -22.86
C ASP A 181 -4.57 -19.78 -22.21
N SER A 182 -5.50 -20.00 -21.29
CA SER A 182 -6.04 -18.95 -20.42
C SER A 182 -5.11 -18.71 -19.22
N ILE A 183 -5.08 -17.48 -18.74
CA ILE A 183 -4.36 -17.09 -17.52
C ILE A 183 -5.25 -17.32 -16.30
#